data_d3d2bbcf51dc03d5d4681e9499271341
#
_entry.id   d3d2bbcf51dc03d5d4681e9499271341
#
_cell.length_a   1.000
_cell.length_b   1.000
_cell.length_c   1.000
_cell.angle_alpha   90.00
_cell.angle_beta   90.00
_cell.angle_gamma   90.00
#
_symmetry.space_group_name_H-M   'P 1'
#
loop_
_entity.id
_entity.type
_entity.pdbx_description
1 polymer ?
#
loop_
_entity_poly.entity_id
_entity_poly.type
_entity_poly.pdbx_seq_one_letter_code
_entity_poly.pdbx_strand_id
1 'polypeptide(L)'
;MKDLAPAAVADVEQLSILLDNPPDVDLAVHTTRKGTKRLRSFLRLARRSIGTNAYRTENAALRDTARLIAPTRDAFVLIETAREMGASGPVLATLERLHIEEMARLESGGRVDATMRLKSIAARWRTIEWSGPEVSSICAGLTRTYRRGLADFMSVRSQPTAAAFHTWRRRVKYVRYQLEAVGAPTKLTKVWLALGDDLGWEHDHTVLIGVCGEYPADDGFRAVAERSRARREELRSHALDAGDQLFVLEPEPFVESVASMVGLEPR
;
A
#
# COMPACT_ATOMS: atom_id res chain seq x y z
N MET A 1 18.52 -4.10 14.77
CA MET A 1 17.83 -2.83 14.47
C MET A 1 18.72 -1.69 13.98
N LYS A 2 20.03 -1.69 14.27
CA LYS A 2 20.98 -0.74 13.64
C LYS A 2 20.97 -0.79 12.10
N ASP A 3 20.47 -1.88 11.52
CA ASP A 3 20.50 -2.16 10.08
C ASP A 3 19.22 -1.74 9.33
N LEU A 4 18.17 -1.26 10.01
CA LEU A 4 16.91 -0.89 9.35
C LEU A 4 17.04 0.39 8.51
N ALA A 5 17.83 1.36 8.96
CA ALA A 5 18.00 2.61 8.23
C ALA A 5 18.89 2.42 6.98
N PRO A 6 20.07 1.76 7.04
CA PRO A 6 20.84 1.40 5.86
C PRO A 6 20.04 0.56 4.86
N ALA A 7 19.25 -0.42 5.32
CA ALA A 7 18.39 -1.23 4.47
C ALA A 7 17.32 -0.37 3.77
N ALA A 8 16.72 0.59 4.48
CA ALA A 8 15.73 1.48 3.89
C ALA A 8 16.36 2.44 2.85
N VAL A 9 17.59 2.90 3.05
CA VAL A 9 18.34 3.68 2.04
C VAL A 9 18.59 2.82 0.81
N ALA A 10 19.13 1.60 0.99
CA ALA A 10 19.37 0.66 -0.09
C ALA A 10 18.07 0.35 -0.86
N ASP A 11 16.96 0.18 -0.17
CA ASP A 11 15.65 -0.01 -0.82
C ASP A 11 15.28 1.18 -1.75
N VAL A 12 15.45 2.43 -1.30
CA VAL A 12 15.17 3.61 -2.14
C VAL A 12 16.07 3.63 -3.37
N GLU A 13 17.35 3.29 -3.22
CA GLU A 13 18.33 3.22 -4.31
C GLU A 13 17.95 2.15 -5.32
N GLN A 14 17.61 0.95 -4.86
CA GLN A 14 17.16 -0.15 -5.74
C GLN A 14 15.90 0.23 -6.52
N LEU A 15 14.93 0.90 -5.87
CA LEU A 15 13.74 1.39 -6.57
C LEU A 15 14.09 2.44 -7.63
N SER A 16 15.07 3.31 -7.36
CA SER A 16 15.52 4.31 -8.34
C SER A 16 16.21 3.67 -9.56
N ILE A 17 17.05 2.66 -9.32
CA ILE A 17 17.74 1.91 -10.39
C ILE A 17 16.72 1.15 -11.25
N LEU A 18 15.78 0.44 -10.59
CA LEU A 18 14.74 -0.33 -11.29
C LEU A 18 13.87 0.57 -12.18
N LEU A 19 13.52 1.76 -11.69
CA LEU A 19 12.67 2.67 -12.45
C LEU A 19 13.44 3.43 -13.55
N ASP A 20 14.75 3.61 -13.38
CA ASP A 20 15.62 4.28 -14.35
C ASP A 20 15.78 3.47 -15.65
N ASN A 21 16.02 2.17 -15.50
CA ASN A 21 16.20 1.24 -16.63
C ASN A 21 15.39 -0.05 -16.40
N PRO A 22 14.07 0.00 -16.55
CA PRO A 22 13.23 -1.14 -16.29
C PRO A 22 13.29 -2.19 -17.40
N PRO A 23 13.48 -3.48 -17.09
CA PRO A 23 13.31 -4.56 -18.07
C PRO A 23 11.84 -4.72 -18.49
N ASP A 24 10.92 -4.36 -17.60
CA ASP A 24 9.47 -4.31 -17.79
C ASP A 24 8.93 -3.11 -17.00
N VAL A 25 8.30 -2.17 -17.69
CA VAL A 25 7.82 -0.91 -17.09
C VAL A 25 6.70 -1.14 -16.11
N ASP A 26 5.73 -2.01 -16.42
CA ASP A 26 4.60 -2.30 -15.52
C ASP A 26 5.05 -2.97 -14.22
N LEU A 27 6.00 -3.91 -14.32
CA LEU A 27 6.61 -4.56 -13.16
C LEU A 27 7.42 -3.56 -12.32
N ALA A 28 8.19 -2.67 -12.96
CA ALA A 28 8.97 -1.64 -12.28
C ALA A 28 8.07 -0.63 -11.57
N VAL A 29 7.00 -0.18 -12.21
CA VAL A 29 5.97 0.69 -11.62
C VAL A 29 5.30 -0.01 -10.42
N HIS A 30 4.88 -1.28 -10.58
CA HIS A 30 4.28 -2.06 -9.49
C HIS A 30 5.23 -2.17 -8.29
N THR A 31 6.49 -2.57 -8.55
CA THR A 31 7.50 -2.77 -7.51
C THR A 31 7.81 -1.46 -6.79
N THR A 32 7.95 -0.36 -7.54
CA THR A 32 8.21 0.97 -6.98
C THR A 32 7.04 1.45 -6.12
N ARG A 33 5.79 1.28 -6.55
CA ARG A 33 4.61 1.62 -5.75
C ARG A 33 4.51 0.80 -4.45
N LYS A 34 4.83 -0.49 -4.51
CA LYS A 34 4.89 -1.37 -3.33
C LYS A 34 6.01 -0.94 -2.39
N GLY A 35 7.20 -0.69 -2.92
CA GLY A 35 8.37 -0.24 -2.17
C GLY A 35 8.13 1.11 -1.46
N THR A 36 7.60 2.11 -2.17
CA THR A 36 7.28 3.42 -1.56
C THR A 36 6.25 3.31 -0.42
N LYS A 37 5.27 2.41 -0.51
CA LYS A 37 4.32 2.13 0.59
C LYS A 37 5.04 1.50 1.79
N ARG A 38 5.96 0.54 1.56
CA ARG A 38 6.80 -0.08 2.61
C ARG A 38 7.68 0.95 3.29
N LEU A 39 8.40 1.77 2.54
CA LEU A 39 9.26 2.83 3.06
C LEU A 39 8.48 3.89 3.86
N ARG A 40 7.29 4.28 3.41
CA ARG A 40 6.40 5.18 4.17
C ARG A 40 5.88 4.54 5.45
N SER A 41 5.73 3.23 5.49
CA SER A 41 5.40 2.51 6.71
C SER A 41 6.57 2.47 7.69
N PHE A 42 7.79 2.23 7.19
CA PHE A 42 9.03 2.34 7.95
C PHE A 42 9.22 3.74 8.56
N LEU A 43 9.05 4.82 7.78
CA LEU A 43 9.13 6.19 8.32
C LEU A 43 8.17 6.45 9.49
N ARG A 44 7.03 5.75 9.56
CA ARG A 44 6.09 5.87 10.69
C ARG A 44 6.64 5.24 11.96
N LEU A 45 7.40 4.15 11.85
CA LEU A 45 8.13 3.57 12.99
C LEU A 45 9.24 4.51 13.44
N ALA A 46 10.04 4.99 12.49
CA ALA A 46 11.21 5.85 12.74
C ALA A 46 10.88 7.29 13.11
N ARG A 47 9.60 7.69 13.12
CA ARG A 47 9.19 9.11 13.25
C ARG A 47 9.79 9.82 14.47
N ARG A 48 9.89 9.14 15.62
CA ARG A 48 10.48 9.73 16.83
C ARG A 48 12.00 9.90 16.71
N SER A 49 12.65 8.96 16.03
CA SER A 49 14.11 8.93 15.85
C SER A 49 14.60 10.01 14.89
N ILE A 50 13.84 10.31 13.81
CA ILE A 50 14.23 11.31 12.80
C ILE A 50 13.59 12.68 13.02
N GLY A 51 12.65 12.76 13.96
CA GLY A 51 11.90 13.98 14.23
C GLY A 51 10.73 14.21 13.27
N THR A 52 9.79 15.08 13.73
CA THR A 52 8.53 15.28 13.00
C THR A 52 8.72 15.97 11.65
N ASN A 53 9.67 16.90 11.53
CA ASN A 53 9.89 17.65 10.29
C ASN A 53 10.49 16.75 9.21
N ALA A 54 11.57 16.01 9.49
CA ALA A 54 12.15 15.05 8.56
C ALA A 54 11.11 13.99 8.14
N TYR A 55 10.36 13.43 9.11
CA TYR A 55 9.27 12.52 8.81
C TYR A 55 8.25 13.11 7.82
N ARG A 56 7.80 14.35 8.03
CA ARG A 56 6.80 14.99 7.15
C ARG A 56 7.35 15.17 5.74
N THR A 57 8.57 15.68 5.62
CA THR A 57 9.24 15.92 4.36
C THR A 57 9.42 14.63 3.57
N GLU A 58 10.00 13.61 4.17
CA GLU A 58 10.33 12.37 3.47
C GLU A 58 9.08 11.53 3.17
N ASN A 59 8.09 11.51 4.08
CA ASN A 59 6.82 10.85 3.79
C ASN A 59 6.02 11.55 2.67
N ALA A 60 6.12 12.88 2.54
CA ALA A 60 5.52 13.62 1.44
C ALA A 60 6.27 13.32 0.13
N ALA A 61 7.60 13.36 0.13
CA ALA A 61 8.42 13.08 -1.05
C ALA A 61 8.12 11.68 -1.63
N LEU A 62 8.09 10.63 -0.79
CA LEU A 62 7.71 9.28 -1.22
C LEU A 62 6.26 9.20 -1.73
N ARG A 63 5.32 9.91 -1.09
CA ARG A 63 3.93 9.97 -1.56
C ARG A 63 3.82 10.58 -2.93
N ASP A 64 4.49 11.70 -3.14
CA ASP A 64 4.40 12.48 -4.38
C ASP A 64 5.12 11.76 -5.53
N THR A 65 6.23 11.05 -5.24
CA THR A 65 6.85 10.12 -6.19
C THR A 65 5.89 9.01 -6.61
N ALA A 66 5.22 8.36 -5.64
CA ALA A 66 4.26 7.29 -5.94
C ALA A 66 3.06 7.79 -6.76
N ARG A 67 2.65 9.05 -6.63
CA ARG A 67 1.56 9.65 -7.41
C ARG A 67 1.88 9.82 -8.88
N LEU A 68 3.14 10.08 -9.23
CA LEU A 68 3.55 10.22 -10.63
C LEU A 68 3.36 8.94 -11.44
N ILE A 69 3.58 7.80 -10.80
CA ILE A 69 3.53 6.47 -11.44
C ILE A 69 2.22 5.71 -11.13
N ALA A 70 1.32 6.33 -10.34
CA ALA A 70 0.08 5.67 -9.92
C ALA A 70 -0.88 5.38 -11.08
N PRO A 71 -1.15 6.34 -12.00
CA PRO A 71 -2.15 6.16 -13.04
C PRO A 71 -1.86 4.95 -13.94
N THR A 72 -0.60 4.75 -14.34
CA THR A 72 -0.19 3.61 -15.17
C THR A 72 -0.54 2.27 -14.51
N ARG A 73 -0.19 2.11 -13.21
CA ARG A 73 -0.54 0.88 -12.49
C ARG A 73 -2.02 0.72 -12.27
N ASP A 74 -2.72 1.80 -11.98
CA ASP A 74 -4.16 1.76 -11.74
C ASP A 74 -4.91 1.33 -13.02
N ALA A 75 -4.49 1.82 -14.21
CA ALA A 75 -5.01 1.39 -15.50
C ALA A 75 -4.69 -0.09 -15.81
N PHE A 76 -3.47 -0.56 -15.51
CA PHE A 76 -3.11 -1.97 -15.67
C PHE A 76 -3.99 -2.89 -14.79
N VAL A 77 -4.19 -2.53 -13.52
CA VAL A 77 -5.02 -3.31 -12.59
C VAL A 77 -6.47 -3.39 -13.06
N LEU A 78 -7.00 -2.32 -13.66
CA LEU A 78 -8.35 -2.32 -14.25
C LEU A 78 -8.51 -3.40 -15.31
N ILE A 79 -7.52 -3.57 -16.19
CA ILE A 79 -7.53 -4.60 -17.23
C ILE A 79 -7.56 -6.01 -16.59
N GLU A 80 -6.66 -6.26 -15.63
CA GLU A 80 -6.57 -7.55 -14.94
C GLU A 80 -7.90 -7.87 -14.22
N THR A 81 -8.42 -6.92 -13.45
CA THR A 81 -9.68 -7.09 -12.71
C THR A 81 -10.87 -7.30 -13.68
N ALA A 82 -10.90 -6.58 -14.81
CA ALA A 82 -11.94 -6.75 -15.80
C ALA A 82 -11.87 -8.13 -16.49
N ARG A 83 -10.66 -8.62 -16.80
CA ARG A 83 -10.46 -9.98 -17.36
C ARG A 83 -10.95 -11.06 -16.41
N GLU A 84 -10.66 -10.97 -15.13
CA GLU A 84 -11.16 -11.86 -14.09
C GLU A 84 -12.70 -11.85 -14.03
N MET A 85 -13.30 -10.70 -14.32
CA MET A 85 -14.76 -10.55 -14.41
C MET A 85 -15.34 -10.94 -15.78
N GLY A 86 -14.55 -11.61 -16.62
CA GLY A 86 -15.01 -12.09 -17.94
C GLY A 86 -15.28 -10.96 -18.94
N ALA A 87 -14.59 -9.83 -18.82
CA ALA A 87 -14.65 -8.77 -19.83
C ALA A 87 -14.04 -9.24 -21.15
N SER A 88 -14.60 -8.80 -22.25
CA SER A 88 -14.13 -9.10 -23.61
C SER A 88 -14.43 -7.94 -24.57
N GLY A 89 -13.90 -8.02 -25.78
CA GLY A 89 -14.22 -7.10 -26.87
C GLY A 89 -14.06 -5.62 -26.49
N PRO A 90 -15.12 -4.80 -26.68
CA PRO A 90 -15.04 -3.34 -26.49
C PRO A 90 -14.61 -2.90 -25.10
N VAL A 91 -14.98 -3.66 -24.04
CA VAL A 91 -14.60 -3.34 -22.65
C VAL A 91 -13.10 -3.39 -22.49
N LEU A 92 -12.46 -4.51 -22.88
CA LEU A 92 -11.00 -4.64 -22.80
C LEU A 92 -10.30 -3.63 -23.68
N ALA A 93 -10.74 -3.44 -24.92
CA ALA A 93 -10.15 -2.46 -25.84
C ALA A 93 -10.17 -1.03 -25.27
N THR A 94 -11.23 -0.66 -24.57
CA THR A 94 -11.32 0.65 -23.90
C THR A 94 -10.31 0.77 -22.75
N LEU A 95 -10.22 -0.25 -21.89
CA LEU A 95 -9.30 -0.24 -20.75
C LEU A 95 -7.83 -0.32 -21.21
N GLU A 96 -7.53 -1.11 -22.25
CA GLU A 96 -6.20 -1.19 -22.86
C GLU A 96 -5.77 0.14 -23.46
N ARG A 97 -6.68 0.86 -24.11
CA ARG A 97 -6.41 2.21 -24.61
C ARG A 97 -6.06 3.18 -23.48
N LEU A 98 -6.82 3.16 -22.37
CA LEU A 98 -6.51 3.96 -21.18
C LEU A 98 -5.13 3.64 -20.62
N HIS A 99 -4.74 2.37 -20.58
CA HIS A 99 -3.42 1.96 -20.13
C HIS A 99 -2.30 2.46 -21.06
N ILE A 100 -2.50 2.38 -22.39
CA ILE A 100 -1.56 2.91 -23.39
C ILE A 100 -1.38 4.42 -23.21
N GLU A 101 -2.46 5.17 -22.98
CA GLU A 101 -2.40 6.61 -22.75
C GLU A 101 -1.61 6.95 -21.47
N GLU A 102 -1.84 6.22 -20.37
CA GLU A 102 -1.11 6.44 -19.12
C GLU A 102 0.36 6.00 -19.22
N MET A 103 0.65 4.95 -19.97
CA MET A 103 2.02 4.53 -20.27
C MET A 103 2.75 5.62 -21.08
N ALA A 104 2.12 6.18 -22.10
CA ALA A 104 2.70 7.27 -22.88
C ALA A 104 2.98 8.52 -22.03
N ARG A 105 2.08 8.88 -21.10
CA ARG A 105 2.31 9.97 -20.14
C ARG A 105 3.47 9.67 -19.19
N LEU A 106 3.58 8.45 -18.71
CA LEU A 106 4.70 8.03 -17.88
C LEU A 106 6.03 8.17 -18.62
N GLU A 107 6.11 7.69 -19.83
CA GLU A 107 7.34 7.73 -20.66
C GLU A 107 7.68 9.14 -21.15
N SER A 108 6.70 10.04 -21.28
CA SER A 108 6.95 11.44 -21.68
C SER A 108 7.63 12.31 -20.61
N GLY A 109 8.04 11.72 -19.47
CA GLY A 109 8.80 12.41 -18.42
C GLY A 109 8.47 11.95 -17.00
N GLY A 110 7.29 11.40 -16.76
CA GLY A 110 6.84 10.99 -15.42
C GLY A 110 7.77 9.96 -14.77
N ARG A 111 8.33 9.04 -15.56
CA ARG A 111 9.27 8.03 -15.09
C ARG A 111 10.62 8.65 -14.69
N VAL A 112 11.14 9.55 -15.51
CA VAL A 112 12.38 10.28 -15.21
C VAL A 112 12.22 11.12 -13.94
N ASP A 113 11.12 11.87 -13.83
CA ASP A 113 10.81 12.66 -12.63
C ASP A 113 10.73 11.81 -11.37
N ALA A 114 10.04 10.66 -11.42
CA ALA A 114 9.94 9.74 -10.30
C ALA A 114 11.31 9.16 -9.90
N THR A 115 12.14 8.80 -10.88
CA THR A 115 13.50 8.32 -10.67
C THR A 115 14.38 9.39 -9.99
N MET A 116 14.36 10.61 -10.49
CA MET A 116 15.13 11.73 -9.91
C MET A 116 14.69 12.05 -8.48
N ARG A 117 13.39 11.95 -8.18
CA ARG A 117 12.88 12.10 -6.82
C ARG A 117 13.38 10.98 -5.89
N LEU A 118 13.39 9.72 -6.34
CA LEU A 118 13.95 8.61 -5.56
C LEU A 118 15.46 8.81 -5.31
N LYS A 119 16.24 9.19 -6.31
CA LYS A 119 17.67 9.52 -6.15
C LYS A 119 17.88 10.63 -5.12
N SER A 120 17.06 11.68 -5.17
CA SER A 120 17.10 12.80 -4.20
C SER A 120 16.71 12.35 -2.78
N ILE A 121 15.71 11.47 -2.63
CA ILE A 121 15.33 10.90 -1.34
C ILE A 121 16.49 10.07 -0.77
N ALA A 122 17.09 9.20 -1.56
CA ALA A 122 18.23 8.39 -1.12
C ALA A 122 19.41 9.25 -0.66
N ALA A 123 19.74 10.31 -1.39
CA ALA A 123 20.81 11.24 -1.02
C ALA A 123 20.53 11.90 0.35
N ARG A 124 19.32 12.39 0.58
CA ARG A 124 18.95 12.98 1.89
C ARG A 124 18.95 11.94 3.00
N TRP A 125 18.48 10.71 2.74
CA TRP A 125 18.43 9.66 3.77
C TRP A 125 19.80 9.20 4.23
N ARG A 126 20.84 9.31 3.39
CA ARG A 126 22.24 9.09 3.79
C ARG A 126 22.74 10.12 4.78
N THR A 127 22.17 11.34 4.81
CA THR A 127 22.58 12.42 5.71
C THR A 127 21.70 12.58 6.95
N ILE A 128 20.56 11.87 7.02
CA ILE A 128 19.74 11.84 8.22
C ILE A 128 20.50 11.10 9.33
N GLU A 129 20.65 11.75 10.47
CA GLU A 129 21.09 11.08 11.69
C GLU A 129 19.98 10.14 12.18
N TRP A 130 20.07 8.89 11.76
CA TRP A 130 19.23 7.83 12.27
C TRP A 130 19.72 7.45 13.67
N SER A 131 19.42 8.25 14.68
CA SER A 131 19.56 7.83 16.07
C SER A 131 18.78 6.52 16.18
N GLY A 132 19.46 5.41 16.39
CA GLY A 132 18.86 4.08 16.29
C GLY A 132 17.51 4.07 17.00
N PRO A 133 16.41 3.63 16.37
CA PRO A 133 15.11 3.73 16.99
C PRO A 133 15.15 2.94 18.30
N GLU A 134 14.99 3.66 19.41
CA GLU A 134 14.78 3.03 20.70
C GLU A 134 13.59 2.08 20.60
N VAL A 135 13.63 0.95 21.29
CA VAL A 135 12.52 -0.01 21.32
C VAL A 135 11.20 0.68 21.61
N SER A 136 11.21 1.63 22.55
CA SER A 136 10.05 2.48 22.90
C SER A 136 9.48 3.27 21.71
N SER A 137 10.34 3.76 20.80
CA SER A 137 9.93 4.50 19.61
C SER A 137 9.25 3.61 18.58
N ILE A 138 9.76 2.39 18.39
CA ILE A 138 9.18 1.38 17.49
C ILE A 138 7.80 0.94 18.03
N CYS A 139 7.74 0.55 19.30
CA CYS A 139 6.49 0.16 19.94
C CYS A 139 5.44 1.28 19.82
N ALA A 140 5.81 2.53 20.14
CA ALA A 140 4.91 3.66 19.98
C ALA A 140 4.48 3.93 18.54
N GLY A 141 5.32 3.62 17.55
CA GLY A 141 4.99 3.70 16.12
C GLY A 141 3.96 2.65 15.71
N LEU A 142 4.18 1.42 16.13
CA LEU A 142 3.31 0.28 15.88
C LEU A 142 1.95 0.46 16.59
N THR A 143 1.95 0.82 17.88
CA THR A 143 0.73 1.13 18.65
C THR A 143 -0.14 2.17 17.94
N ARG A 144 0.48 3.27 17.49
CA ARG A 144 -0.26 4.32 16.78
C ARG A 144 -0.86 3.83 15.48
N THR A 145 -0.15 2.96 14.74
CA THR A 145 -0.64 2.45 13.46
C THR A 145 -1.76 1.44 13.67
N TYR A 146 -1.60 0.52 14.61
CA TYR A 146 -2.61 -0.47 14.95
C TYR A 146 -3.87 0.18 15.53
N ARG A 147 -3.75 1.10 16.49
CA ARG A 147 -4.89 1.86 17.04
C ARG A 147 -5.73 2.54 15.97
N ARG A 148 -5.08 3.13 14.97
CA ARG A 148 -5.79 3.72 13.82
C ARG A 148 -6.42 2.64 12.93
N GLY A 149 -5.77 1.49 12.78
CA GLY A 149 -6.33 0.36 12.06
C GLY A 149 -7.59 -0.19 12.72
N LEU A 150 -7.58 -0.34 14.04
CA LEU A 150 -8.73 -0.74 14.84
C LEU A 150 -9.88 0.28 14.72
N ALA A 151 -9.59 1.58 14.85
CA ALA A 151 -10.60 2.62 14.69
C ALA A 151 -11.22 2.65 13.28
N ASP A 152 -10.39 2.49 12.23
CA ASP A 152 -10.86 2.42 10.84
C ASP A 152 -11.69 1.13 10.63
N PHE A 153 -11.33 0.00 11.24
CA PHE A 153 -12.13 -1.25 11.23
C PHE A 153 -13.52 -1.05 11.88
N MET A 154 -13.57 -0.45 13.06
CA MET A 154 -14.85 -0.14 13.72
C MET A 154 -15.72 0.81 12.89
N SER A 155 -15.09 1.77 12.18
CA SER A 155 -15.79 2.65 11.24
C SER A 155 -16.40 1.89 10.06
N VAL A 156 -15.65 0.94 9.48
CA VAL A 156 -16.16 0.09 8.38
C VAL A 156 -17.33 -0.77 8.85
N ARG A 157 -17.26 -1.34 10.06
CA ARG A 157 -18.36 -2.14 10.64
C ARG A 157 -19.64 -1.33 10.83
N SER A 158 -19.51 -0.06 11.24
CA SER A 158 -20.68 0.81 11.46
C SER A 158 -21.22 1.41 10.16
N GLN A 159 -20.31 1.72 9.20
CA GLN A 159 -20.65 2.36 7.93
C GLN A 159 -19.77 1.79 6.80
N PRO A 160 -20.18 0.70 6.13
CA PRO A 160 -19.37 -0.03 5.14
C PRO A 160 -19.30 0.69 3.79
N THR A 161 -18.85 1.95 3.78
CA THR A 161 -18.65 2.72 2.56
C THR A 161 -17.33 2.38 1.86
N ALA A 162 -17.24 2.59 0.54
CA ALA A 162 -16.00 2.43 -0.22
C ALA A 162 -14.85 3.28 0.36
N ALA A 163 -15.15 4.50 0.82
CA ALA A 163 -14.16 5.38 1.45
C ALA A 163 -13.64 4.82 2.78
N ALA A 164 -14.51 4.21 3.60
CA ALA A 164 -14.14 3.57 4.85
C ALA A 164 -13.25 2.35 4.59
N PHE A 165 -13.62 1.45 3.67
CA PHE A 165 -12.80 0.30 3.25
C PHE A 165 -11.44 0.75 2.70
N HIS A 166 -11.38 1.76 1.85
CA HIS A 166 -10.13 2.31 1.35
C HIS A 166 -9.22 2.85 2.47
N THR A 167 -9.80 3.51 3.48
CA THR A 167 -9.04 4.04 4.62
C THR A 167 -8.48 2.90 5.48
N TRP A 168 -9.30 1.90 5.79
CA TRP A 168 -8.90 0.71 6.55
C TRP A 168 -7.82 -0.10 5.82
N ARG A 169 -7.98 -0.37 4.50
CA ARG A 169 -6.95 -1.01 3.63
C ARG A 169 -5.57 -0.40 3.82
N ARG A 170 -5.48 0.93 3.84
CA ARG A 170 -4.20 1.62 4.02
C ARG A 170 -3.57 1.33 5.38
N ARG A 171 -4.37 1.23 6.44
CA ARG A 171 -3.88 0.92 7.79
C ARG A 171 -3.42 -0.53 7.90
N VAL A 172 -4.22 -1.46 7.40
CA VAL A 172 -3.86 -2.88 7.34
C VAL A 172 -2.51 -3.07 6.65
N LYS A 173 -2.31 -2.45 5.49
CA LYS A 173 -1.01 -2.49 4.78
C LYS A 173 0.12 -1.86 5.60
N TYR A 174 -0.13 -0.79 6.35
CA TYR A 174 0.91 -0.22 7.21
C TYR A 174 1.24 -1.11 8.39
N VAL A 175 0.26 -1.71 9.06
CA VAL A 175 0.51 -2.69 10.15
C VAL A 175 1.35 -3.85 9.60
N ARG A 176 0.93 -4.45 8.49
CA ARG A 176 1.68 -5.54 7.86
C ARG A 176 3.14 -5.18 7.59
N TYR A 177 3.40 -4.06 6.92
CA TYR A 177 4.78 -3.65 6.62
C TYR A 177 5.59 -3.32 7.87
N GLN A 178 4.95 -2.86 8.93
CA GLN A 178 5.62 -2.63 10.21
C GLN A 178 5.98 -3.96 10.90
N LEU A 179 5.08 -4.93 10.87
CA LEU A 179 5.33 -6.28 11.38
C LEU A 179 6.49 -6.95 10.62
N GLU A 180 6.52 -6.84 9.28
CA GLU A 180 7.64 -7.31 8.46
C GLU A 180 8.96 -6.61 8.84
N ALA A 181 8.94 -5.29 9.01
CA ALA A 181 10.12 -4.50 9.34
C ALA A 181 10.71 -4.82 10.73
N VAL A 182 9.88 -5.19 11.70
CA VAL A 182 10.35 -5.59 13.03
C VAL A 182 10.71 -7.08 13.13
N GLY A 183 10.57 -7.84 12.05
CA GLY A 183 10.89 -9.27 12.01
C GLY A 183 9.83 -10.15 12.68
N ALA A 184 8.58 -9.75 12.68
CA ALA A 184 7.49 -10.55 13.24
C ALA A 184 7.37 -11.91 12.55
N PRO A 185 6.92 -12.97 13.27
CA PRO A 185 6.83 -14.32 12.70
C PRO A 185 6.02 -14.35 11.40
N THR A 186 6.49 -15.17 10.45
CA THR A 186 5.85 -15.32 9.13
C THR A 186 4.36 -15.70 9.22
N LYS A 187 3.98 -16.48 10.23
CA LYS A 187 2.56 -16.83 10.45
C LYS A 187 1.71 -15.58 10.70
N LEU A 188 2.21 -14.65 11.51
CA LEU A 188 1.51 -13.40 11.81
C LEU A 188 1.46 -12.48 10.58
N THR A 189 2.59 -12.30 9.89
CA THR A 189 2.63 -11.42 8.70
C THR A 189 1.78 -11.94 7.54
N LYS A 190 1.63 -13.28 7.39
CA LYS A 190 0.76 -13.91 6.37
C LYS A 190 -0.72 -13.61 6.58
N VAL A 191 -1.23 -13.63 7.81
CA VAL A 191 -2.66 -13.33 8.04
C VAL A 191 -2.97 -11.84 7.79
N TRP A 192 -2.05 -10.95 8.12
CA TRP A 192 -2.14 -9.52 7.76
C TRP A 192 -1.99 -9.28 6.26
N LEU A 193 -1.21 -10.11 5.56
CA LEU A 193 -1.10 -10.08 4.10
C LEU A 193 -2.44 -10.47 3.47
N ALA A 194 -3.03 -11.58 3.89
CA ALA A 194 -4.30 -12.07 3.36
C ALA A 194 -5.41 -11.01 3.48
N LEU A 195 -5.61 -10.42 4.68
CA LEU A 195 -6.55 -9.32 4.85
C LEU A 195 -6.21 -8.11 3.96
N GLY A 196 -4.92 -7.79 3.81
CA GLY A 196 -4.46 -6.69 2.95
C GLY A 196 -4.71 -6.94 1.47
N ASP A 197 -4.75 -8.20 1.04
CA ASP A 197 -5.03 -8.62 -0.33
C ASP A 197 -6.54 -8.62 -0.60
N ASP A 198 -7.38 -9.14 0.31
CA ASP A 198 -8.85 -9.04 0.19
C ASP A 198 -9.31 -7.58 0.07
N LEU A 199 -8.79 -6.71 0.95
CA LEU A 199 -9.04 -5.27 0.86
C LEU A 199 -8.43 -4.63 -0.39
N GLY A 200 -7.39 -5.24 -0.96
CA GLY A 200 -6.79 -4.87 -2.23
C GLY A 200 -7.77 -5.09 -3.37
N TRP A 201 -8.25 -6.30 -3.49
CA TRP A 201 -9.21 -6.71 -4.51
C TRP A 201 -10.56 -5.99 -4.36
N GLU A 202 -11.07 -5.81 -3.14
CA GLU A 202 -12.27 -4.97 -2.87
C GLU A 202 -12.14 -3.58 -3.50
N HIS A 203 -10.97 -2.95 -3.29
CA HIS A 203 -10.71 -1.63 -3.86
C HIS A 203 -10.63 -1.65 -5.39
N ASP A 204 -9.97 -2.65 -5.97
CA ASP A 204 -9.78 -2.78 -7.40
C ASP A 204 -11.14 -2.99 -8.10
N HIS A 205 -12.05 -3.82 -7.53
CA HIS A 205 -13.44 -3.92 -7.96
C HIS A 205 -14.22 -2.62 -7.78
N THR A 206 -14.01 -1.90 -6.68
CA THR A 206 -14.67 -0.60 -6.45
C THR A 206 -14.29 0.41 -7.54
N VAL A 207 -13.03 0.46 -7.94
CA VAL A 207 -12.56 1.34 -9.03
C VAL A 207 -13.14 0.90 -10.38
N LEU A 208 -13.12 -0.40 -10.67
CA LEU A 208 -13.68 -0.94 -11.92
C LEU A 208 -15.19 -0.63 -12.06
N ILE A 209 -15.96 -0.79 -10.98
CA ILE A 209 -17.39 -0.40 -10.96
C ILE A 209 -17.56 1.08 -11.29
N GLY A 210 -16.68 1.95 -10.76
CA GLY A 210 -16.69 3.38 -11.08
C GLY A 210 -16.47 3.64 -12.56
N VAL A 211 -15.45 3.02 -13.14
CA VAL A 211 -15.15 3.15 -14.58
C VAL A 211 -16.29 2.61 -15.45
N CYS A 212 -16.85 1.44 -15.11
CA CYS A 212 -18.00 0.90 -15.83
C CYS A 212 -19.21 1.83 -15.80
N GLY A 213 -19.37 2.61 -14.73
CA GLY A 213 -20.45 3.59 -14.60
C GLY A 213 -20.36 4.75 -15.59
N GLU A 214 -19.21 4.98 -16.22
CA GLU A 214 -19.02 5.98 -17.28
C GLU A 214 -19.60 5.51 -18.64
N TYR A 215 -19.92 4.21 -18.76
CA TYR A 215 -20.45 3.58 -19.97
C TYR A 215 -21.83 2.91 -19.72
N PRO A 216 -22.86 3.64 -19.23
CA PRO A 216 -24.11 3.03 -18.76
C PRO A 216 -24.97 2.40 -19.86
N ALA A 217 -24.77 2.80 -21.11
CA ALA A 217 -25.50 2.27 -22.27
C ALA A 217 -24.88 0.98 -22.84
N ASP A 218 -23.68 0.60 -22.45
CA ASP A 218 -22.97 -0.58 -22.96
C ASP A 218 -23.26 -1.81 -22.08
N ASP A 219 -23.80 -2.87 -22.70
CA ASP A 219 -24.17 -4.11 -22.02
C ASP A 219 -22.96 -4.85 -21.44
N GLY A 220 -21.82 -4.78 -22.12
CA GLY A 220 -20.58 -5.39 -21.65
C GLY A 220 -20.08 -4.75 -20.36
N PHE A 221 -20.05 -3.42 -20.31
CA PHE A 221 -19.68 -2.69 -19.09
C PHE A 221 -20.67 -2.93 -17.95
N ARG A 222 -21.99 -2.97 -18.23
CA ARG A 222 -23.00 -3.30 -17.21
C ARG A 222 -22.79 -4.70 -16.61
N ALA A 223 -22.57 -5.71 -17.47
CA ALA A 223 -22.34 -7.07 -17.03
C ALA A 223 -21.06 -7.22 -16.19
N VAL A 224 -19.96 -6.54 -16.56
CA VAL A 224 -18.72 -6.49 -15.76
C VAL A 224 -18.96 -5.80 -14.43
N ALA A 225 -19.70 -4.68 -14.39
CA ALA A 225 -20.03 -3.98 -13.15
C ALA A 225 -20.86 -4.84 -12.19
N GLU A 226 -21.83 -5.61 -12.69
CA GLU A 226 -22.66 -6.50 -11.88
C GLU A 226 -21.83 -7.62 -11.22
N ARG A 227 -20.99 -8.30 -12.00
CA ARG A 227 -20.08 -9.32 -11.47
C ARG A 227 -19.09 -8.74 -10.47
N SER A 228 -18.56 -7.54 -10.75
CA SER A 228 -17.65 -6.83 -9.83
C SER A 228 -18.35 -6.44 -8.52
N ARG A 229 -19.62 -6.05 -8.54
CA ARG A 229 -20.38 -5.76 -7.31
C ARG A 229 -20.55 -7.02 -6.46
N ALA A 230 -20.96 -8.15 -7.07
CA ALA A 230 -21.09 -9.41 -6.36
C ALA A 230 -19.77 -9.83 -5.70
N ARG A 231 -18.67 -9.82 -6.47
CA ARG A 231 -17.35 -10.18 -5.96
C ARG A 231 -16.85 -9.25 -4.85
N ARG A 232 -17.11 -7.97 -4.99
CA ARG A 232 -16.77 -6.97 -3.96
C ARG A 232 -17.49 -7.24 -2.63
N GLU A 233 -18.76 -7.61 -2.64
CA GLU A 233 -19.50 -7.90 -1.40
C GLU A 233 -18.96 -9.18 -0.70
N GLU A 234 -18.59 -10.22 -1.47
CA GLU A 234 -17.90 -11.39 -0.92
C GLU A 234 -16.58 -10.99 -0.23
N LEU A 235 -15.76 -10.20 -0.90
CA LEU A 235 -14.47 -9.71 -0.37
C LEU A 235 -14.66 -8.86 0.90
N ARG A 236 -15.70 -8.05 0.96
CA ARG A 236 -16.07 -7.27 2.14
C ARG A 236 -16.42 -8.16 3.32
N SER A 237 -17.24 -9.20 3.11
CA SER A 237 -17.58 -10.16 4.15
C SER A 237 -16.32 -10.85 4.68
N HIS A 238 -15.49 -11.41 3.81
CA HIS A 238 -14.25 -12.06 4.21
C HIS A 238 -13.30 -11.11 4.96
N ALA A 239 -13.17 -9.87 4.49
CA ALA A 239 -12.32 -8.88 5.15
C ALA A 239 -12.85 -8.52 6.54
N LEU A 240 -14.16 -8.41 6.73
CA LEU A 240 -14.76 -8.13 8.05
C LEU A 240 -14.53 -9.30 9.01
N ASP A 241 -14.72 -10.55 8.57
CA ASP A 241 -14.47 -11.75 9.37
C ASP A 241 -12.99 -11.84 9.79
N ALA A 242 -12.07 -11.57 8.85
CA ALA A 242 -10.64 -11.51 9.15
C ALA A 242 -10.31 -10.34 10.09
N GLY A 243 -10.98 -9.20 9.95
CA GLY A 243 -10.86 -8.06 10.83
C GLY A 243 -11.26 -8.38 12.27
N ASP A 244 -12.35 -9.09 12.47
CA ASP A 244 -12.81 -9.55 13.79
C ASP A 244 -11.77 -10.46 14.48
N GLN A 245 -11.03 -11.26 13.70
CA GLN A 245 -9.97 -12.13 14.21
C GLN A 245 -8.66 -11.39 14.51
N LEU A 246 -8.33 -10.35 13.74
CA LEU A 246 -7.03 -9.66 13.82
C LEU A 246 -7.03 -8.45 14.75
N PHE A 247 -8.18 -7.80 14.95
CA PHE A 247 -8.35 -6.66 15.83
C PHE A 247 -9.00 -7.01 17.17
N VAL A 248 -8.70 -8.22 17.70
CA VAL A 248 -9.20 -8.72 18.99
C VAL A 248 -8.54 -8.01 20.18
N LEU A 249 -7.24 -7.71 20.07
CA LEU A 249 -6.49 -7.10 21.15
C LEU A 249 -6.57 -5.57 21.09
N GLU A 250 -6.58 -4.96 22.26
CA GLU A 250 -6.31 -3.52 22.37
C GLU A 250 -4.90 -3.19 21.89
N PRO A 251 -4.62 -1.94 21.49
CA PRO A 251 -3.35 -1.56 20.85
C PRO A 251 -2.09 -1.86 21.67
N GLU A 252 -2.12 -1.64 22.97
CA GLU A 252 -1.00 -1.88 23.85
C GLU A 252 -0.72 -3.39 24.02
N PRO A 253 -1.68 -4.25 24.41
CA PRO A 253 -1.51 -5.70 24.44
C PRO A 253 -1.07 -6.32 23.11
N PHE A 254 -1.56 -5.81 21.97
CA PHE A 254 -1.10 -6.26 20.65
C PHE A 254 0.40 -6.01 20.47
N VAL A 255 0.85 -4.80 20.79
CA VAL A 255 2.26 -4.42 20.61
C VAL A 255 3.18 -5.14 21.59
N GLU A 256 2.75 -5.35 22.83
CA GLU A 256 3.48 -6.15 23.83
C GLU A 256 3.67 -7.59 23.34
N SER A 257 2.61 -8.20 22.80
CA SER A 257 2.70 -9.55 22.21
C SER A 257 3.68 -9.59 21.04
N VAL A 258 3.64 -8.62 20.13
CA VAL A 258 4.60 -8.53 19.01
C VAL A 258 6.01 -8.31 19.53
N ALA A 259 6.22 -7.40 20.48
CA ALA A 259 7.53 -7.10 21.06
C ALA A 259 8.16 -8.35 21.71
N SER A 260 7.39 -9.11 22.47
CA SER A 260 7.81 -10.39 23.05
C SER A 260 8.22 -11.41 21.96
N MET A 261 7.42 -11.54 20.88
CA MET A 261 7.71 -12.47 19.77
C MET A 261 9.03 -12.16 19.06
N VAL A 262 9.45 -10.89 19.01
CA VAL A 262 10.64 -10.44 18.25
C VAL A 262 11.81 -10.02 19.15
N GLY A 263 11.71 -10.22 20.46
CA GLY A 263 12.76 -9.87 21.43
C GLY A 263 12.98 -8.37 21.56
N LEU A 264 11.95 -7.56 21.37
CA LEU A 264 11.95 -6.10 21.55
C LEU A 264 11.53 -5.72 22.98
N GLU A 265 12.15 -6.30 23.99
CA GLU A 265 11.88 -5.91 25.37
C GLU A 265 12.58 -4.57 25.69
N PRO A 266 11.88 -3.62 26.34
CA PRO A 266 12.53 -2.43 26.87
C PRO A 266 13.53 -2.87 27.96
N ARG A 267 14.80 -2.55 27.74
CA ARG A 267 15.84 -2.70 28.78
C ARG A 267 15.66 -1.65 29.84
#